data_670a78b8b16168d77be4bd71241e2a24
#
_entry.id   670a78b8b16168d77be4bd71241e2a24
#
_cell.length_a   1.000
_cell.length_b   1.000
_cell.length_c   1.000
_cell.angle_alpha   90.00
_cell.angle_beta   90.00
_cell.angle_gamma   90.00
#
_symmetry.space_group_name_H-M   'P 1'
#
loop_
_entity.id
_entity.type
_entity.pdbx_description
1 polymer ?
#
loop_
_entity_poly.entity_id
_entity_poly.type
_entity_poly.pdbx_seq_one_letter_code
_entity_poly.pdbx_strand_id
1 'polypeptide(L)'
;MLARAKFRELTQRSGVDTRANRALVAQIRRLQGEAGSASTKKTCYGCLMAVGFVGAAAALIGAVATNGTDSETQGLCILGIVAGLVLGIVLIPLYGAVAKRLAGLQAQIAAKTETAWKQMEPLNRLYTWDVTVKLIEATVPRLAFDPYFTADRLASLHRKFGWDDSFNDGKSIIFAQSGEINGNPFVFGHYLDMAWGEKTYEGSKEISWTEWEEDADGKRRRVRRYETLYAHVTKPMPVYDEQKLLIYGNDAAPNLSFSRQPSGLTGKDGGLWSAIRKKWRLSRLKAYSRNLDDDSNFTLMGNHEFETWFHAKDRDHEVEFRLLFTPVAQAQMLNLMKDTTVGYGDDFTFIKQKKVNVLFSQHLNAATIDTDPSRFHNWDYDAAFAFFVQFNERYFKDAYFALAPLLAIPLYQQMRPHEDIWKDVLGREASSFWEHEALANYHGEDKFAHPSCITRSILKTRVVRREGGESTIAVTAHGYRGVERVDYEEVYGGDGKWHKVPVPWIEYLPVRRTSNMCLSERGTPSDLFKHRAAASRESAFRRSILSYLATT
;
A
#
# COMPACT_ATOMS: atom_id res chain seq x y z
N MET A 1 16.40 -21.62 -0.16
CA MET A 1 17.22 -22.50 -1.02
C MET A 1 16.65 -22.60 -2.43
N LEU A 2 15.37 -22.89 -2.62
CA LEU A 2 14.70 -23.01 -3.94
C LEU A 2 14.77 -21.72 -4.79
N ALA A 3 14.55 -20.53 -4.22
CA ALA A 3 14.63 -19.27 -4.95
C ALA A 3 16.01 -19.05 -5.59
N ARG A 4 17.09 -19.39 -4.86
CA ARG A 4 18.47 -19.33 -5.37
C ARG A 4 18.71 -20.30 -6.52
N ALA A 5 18.17 -21.52 -6.39
CA ALA A 5 18.28 -22.54 -7.45
C ALA A 5 17.53 -22.08 -8.70
N LYS A 6 16.30 -21.57 -8.54
CA LYS A 6 15.47 -21.07 -9.65
C LYS A 6 16.12 -19.88 -10.36
N PHE A 7 16.67 -18.92 -9.63
CA PHE A 7 17.40 -17.81 -10.26
C PHE A 7 18.61 -18.29 -11.10
N ARG A 8 19.37 -19.27 -10.61
CA ARG A 8 20.49 -19.86 -11.37
C ARG A 8 20.01 -20.58 -12.62
N GLU A 9 18.92 -21.33 -12.54
CA GLU A 9 18.28 -21.96 -13.70
C GLU A 9 17.90 -20.91 -14.75
N LEU A 10 17.21 -19.84 -14.34
CA LEU A 10 16.85 -18.74 -15.23
C LEU A 10 18.07 -18.07 -15.85
N THR A 11 19.13 -17.86 -15.06
CA THR A 11 20.40 -17.30 -15.55
C THR A 11 21.02 -18.18 -16.63
N GLN A 12 21.08 -19.51 -16.40
CA GLN A 12 21.61 -20.45 -17.39
C GLN A 12 20.78 -20.46 -18.69
N ARG A 13 19.46 -20.46 -18.57
CA ARG A 13 18.54 -20.40 -19.72
C ARG A 13 18.66 -19.11 -20.50
N SER A 14 18.93 -18.00 -19.83
CA SER A 14 19.04 -16.68 -20.46
C SER A 14 20.31 -16.51 -21.28
N GLY A 15 21.38 -17.25 -20.96
CA GLY A 15 22.70 -17.09 -21.57
C GLY A 15 23.38 -15.75 -21.26
N VAL A 16 22.93 -15.01 -20.24
CA VAL A 16 23.52 -13.71 -19.85
C VAL A 16 24.96 -13.89 -19.39
N ASP A 17 25.88 -13.08 -19.97
CA ASP A 17 27.25 -12.99 -19.49
C ASP A 17 27.30 -12.16 -18.18
N THR A 18 27.28 -12.89 -17.09
CA THR A 18 27.29 -12.31 -15.74
C THR A 18 28.61 -11.60 -15.42
N ARG A 19 29.75 -12.04 -16.05
CA ARG A 19 31.08 -11.41 -15.86
C ARG A 19 31.11 -10.04 -16.54
N ALA A 20 30.67 -9.99 -17.79
CA ALA A 20 30.59 -8.74 -18.55
C ALA A 20 29.68 -7.74 -17.88
N ASN A 21 28.49 -8.18 -17.39
CA ASN A 21 27.59 -7.30 -16.68
C ASN A 21 28.20 -6.75 -15.38
N ARG A 22 28.82 -7.60 -14.54
CA ARG A 22 29.48 -7.14 -13.30
C ARG A 22 30.61 -6.14 -13.58
N ALA A 23 31.41 -6.36 -14.65
CA ALA A 23 32.45 -5.42 -15.04
C ALA A 23 31.84 -4.05 -15.45
N LEU A 24 30.74 -4.05 -16.20
CA LEU A 24 30.04 -2.84 -16.61
C LEU A 24 29.40 -2.12 -15.41
N VAL A 25 28.76 -2.86 -14.50
CA VAL A 25 28.18 -2.33 -13.26
C VAL A 25 29.25 -1.67 -12.38
N ALA A 26 30.43 -2.30 -12.25
CA ALA A 26 31.56 -1.72 -11.51
C ALA A 26 32.01 -0.37 -12.11
N GLN A 27 32.05 -0.27 -13.46
CA GLN A 27 32.36 1.00 -14.13
C GLN A 27 31.25 2.07 -13.86
N ILE A 28 29.98 1.69 -13.93
CA ILE A 28 28.85 2.61 -13.64
C ILE A 28 28.96 3.13 -12.20
N ARG A 29 29.17 2.26 -11.22
CA ARG A 29 29.33 2.64 -9.82
C ARG A 29 30.51 3.58 -9.59
N ARG A 30 31.64 3.37 -10.29
CA ARG A 30 32.78 4.29 -10.24
C ARG A 30 32.40 5.66 -10.79
N LEU A 31 31.77 5.73 -11.95
CA LEU A 31 31.31 6.99 -12.55
C LEU A 31 30.28 7.70 -11.68
N GLN A 32 29.41 6.97 -11.02
CA GLN A 32 28.45 7.51 -10.04
C GLN A 32 29.17 8.15 -8.83
N GLY A 33 30.23 7.52 -8.34
CA GLY A 33 31.10 8.11 -7.29
C GLY A 33 31.79 9.41 -7.75
N GLU A 34 32.30 9.44 -8.99
CA GLU A 34 32.90 10.65 -9.59
C GLU A 34 31.84 11.74 -9.80
N ALA A 35 30.64 11.39 -10.27
CA ALA A 35 29.54 12.30 -10.44
C ALA A 35 29.04 12.86 -9.09
N GLY A 36 28.98 12.03 -8.05
CA GLY A 36 28.66 12.47 -6.68
C GLY A 36 29.66 13.50 -6.18
N SER A 37 30.96 13.26 -6.34
CA SER A 37 32.02 14.20 -5.99
C SER A 37 31.92 15.51 -6.76
N ALA A 38 31.63 15.44 -8.07
CA ALA A 38 31.42 16.64 -8.91
C ALA A 38 30.15 17.41 -8.50
N SER A 39 29.07 16.71 -8.15
CA SER A 39 27.84 17.31 -7.65
C SER A 39 28.05 18.08 -6.35
N THR A 40 28.77 17.48 -5.39
CA THR A 40 29.13 18.15 -4.13
C THR A 40 29.96 19.40 -4.38
N LYS A 41 30.96 19.34 -5.27
CA LYS A 41 31.77 20.52 -5.65
C LYS A 41 30.92 21.60 -6.31
N LYS A 42 29.99 21.22 -7.21
CA LYS A 42 29.06 22.15 -7.86
C LYS A 42 28.19 22.88 -6.82
N THR A 43 27.62 22.14 -5.87
CA THR A 43 26.81 22.72 -4.80
C THR A 43 27.64 23.67 -3.93
N CYS A 44 28.86 23.27 -3.55
CA CYS A 44 29.78 24.11 -2.77
C CYS A 44 30.10 25.43 -3.48
N TYR A 45 30.46 25.36 -4.77
CA TYR A 45 30.73 26.60 -5.54
C TYR A 45 29.48 27.45 -5.71
N GLY A 46 28.31 26.84 -5.91
CA GLY A 46 27.03 27.55 -5.95
C GLY A 46 26.70 28.29 -4.65
N CYS A 47 26.89 27.63 -3.52
CA CYS A 47 26.70 28.24 -2.20
C CYS A 47 27.70 29.40 -1.96
N LEU A 48 28.97 29.20 -2.28
CA LEU A 48 29.99 30.23 -2.14
C LEU A 48 29.72 31.46 -3.05
N MET A 49 29.26 31.23 -4.27
CA MET A 49 28.83 32.30 -5.17
C MET A 49 27.63 33.05 -4.59
N ALA A 50 26.62 32.35 -4.07
CA ALA A 50 25.46 32.97 -3.44
C ALA A 50 25.86 33.84 -2.24
N VAL A 51 26.74 33.31 -1.38
CA VAL A 51 27.28 34.06 -0.23
C VAL A 51 28.05 35.29 -0.70
N GLY A 52 28.86 35.18 -1.75
CA GLY A 52 29.58 36.30 -2.34
C GLY A 52 28.64 37.40 -2.83
N PHE A 53 27.64 37.07 -3.63
CA PHE A 53 26.70 38.06 -4.18
C PHE A 53 25.75 38.63 -3.11
N VAL A 54 25.24 37.81 -2.19
CA VAL A 54 24.39 38.28 -1.08
C VAL A 54 25.19 39.15 -0.13
N GLY A 55 26.43 38.78 0.18
CA GLY A 55 27.34 39.58 0.98
C GLY A 55 27.64 40.93 0.34
N ALA A 56 27.91 40.95 -0.99
CA ALA A 56 28.11 42.20 -1.73
C ALA A 56 26.83 43.10 -1.71
N ALA A 57 25.64 42.50 -1.87
CA ALA A 57 24.38 43.25 -1.81
C ALA A 57 24.11 43.80 -0.41
N ALA A 58 24.36 43.05 0.64
CA ALA A 58 24.22 43.50 2.02
C ALA A 58 25.20 44.64 2.35
N ALA A 59 26.46 44.54 1.89
CA ALA A 59 27.47 45.60 2.03
C ALA A 59 27.09 46.87 1.25
N LEU A 60 26.44 46.73 0.09
CA LEU A 60 25.91 47.88 -0.68
C LEU A 60 24.80 48.59 0.09
N ILE A 61 23.87 47.86 0.68
CA ILE A 61 22.80 48.45 1.51
C ILE A 61 23.42 49.17 2.72
N GLY A 62 24.41 48.55 3.37
CA GLY A 62 25.16 49.19 4.47
C GLY A 62 25.87 50.47 4.05
N ALA A 63 26.53 50.47 2.89
CA ALA A 63 27.21 51.65 2.35
C ALA A 63 26.24 52.84 2.06
N VAL A 64 25.03 52.52 1.56
CA VAL A 64 23.98 53.52 1.32
C VAL A 64 23.41 54.09 2.63
N ALA A 65 23.22 53.21 3.64
CA ALA A 65 22.68 53.62 4.95
C ALA A 65 23.65 54.47 5.78
N THR A 66 24.97 54.31 5.59
CA THR A 66 26.03 55.05 6.31
C THR A 66 26.56 56.26 5.55
N ASN A 67 25.91 56.64 4.43
CA ASN A 67 26.35 57.76 3.60
C ASN A 67 26.29 59.05 4.38
N GLY A 68 27.47 59.55 4.81
CA GLY A 68 27.66 60.84 5.50
C GLY A 68 27.97 60.74 7.01
N THR A 69 28.12 59.58 7.62
CA THR A 69 28.33 59.47 9.08
C THR A 69 29.70 58.94 9.52
N ASP A 70 30.42 58.11 8.73
CA ASP A 70 31.70 57.54 9.17
C ASP A 70 32.53 57.04 7.99
N SER A 71 33.73 57.57 7.77
CA SER A 71 34.60 57.19 6.64
C SER A 71 35.21 55.79 6.76
N GLU A 72 35.41 55.28 7.98
CA GLU A 72 35.96 53.92 8.20
C GLU A 72 34.93 52.85 7.89
N THR A 73 33.68 52.99 8.33
CA THR A 73 32.59 52.06 8.05
C THR A 73 32.25 52.03 6.55
N GLN A 74 32.31 53.15 5.87
CA GLN A 74 32.11 53.23 4.42
C GLN A 74 33.21 52.50 3.64
N GLY A 75 34.47 52.62 4.08
CA GLY A 75 35.62 51.87 3.52
C GLY A 75 35.47 50.36 3.66
N LEU A 76 35.00 49.85 4.81
CA LEU A 76 34.75 48.45 5.05
C LEU A 76 33.61 47.91 4.18
N CYS A 77 32.54 48.68 3.97
CA CYS A 77 31.46 48.29 3.08
C CYS A 77 31.91 48.19 1.62
N ILE A 78 32.70 49.14 1.12
CA ILE A 78 33.26 49.10 -0.24
C ILE A 78 34.18 47.89 -0.42
N LEU A 79 35.02 47.59 0.57
CA LEU A 79 35.87 46.38 0.55
C LEU A 79 35.03 45.09 0.50
N GLY A 80 33.93 45.02 1.27
CA GLY A 80 32.99 43.92 1.28
C GLY A 80 32.29 43.69 -0.08
N ILE A 81 31.87 44.79 -0.74
CA ILE A 81 31.29 44.74 -2.09
C ILE A 81 32.30 44.17 -3.09
N VAL A 82 33.51 44.69 -3.12
CA VAL A 82 34.55 44.25 -4.05
C VAL A 82 34.93 42.80 -3.79
N ALA A 83 35.14 42.41 -2.55
CA ALA A 83 35.49 41.04 -2.18
C ALA A 83 34.39 40.07 -2.55
N GLY A 84 33.13 40.39 -2.28
CA GLY A 84 31.97 39.55 -2.61
C GLY A 84 31.76 39.39 -4.12
N LEU A 85 31.90 40.47 -4.89
CA LEU A 85 31.82 40.44 -6.35
C LEU A 85 32.98 39.65 -6.97
N VAL A 86 34.22 39.88 -6.52
CA VAL A 86 35.40 39.15 -7.01
C VAL A 86 35.24 37.65 -6.72
N LEU A 87 34.82 37.26 -5.52
CA LEU A 87 34.56 35.87 -5.16
C LEU A 87 33.47 35.26 -6.07
N GLY A 88 32.34 35.95 -6.26
CA GLY A 88 31.27 35.49 -7.12
C GLY A 88 31.71 35.32 -8.56
N ILE A 89 32.39 36.31 -9.14
CA ILE A 89 32.83 36.26 -10.55
C ILE A 89 33.91 35.20 -10.79
N VAL A 90 34.87 35.01 -9.90
CA VAL A 90 35.93 33.99 -10.02
C VAL A 90 35.35 32.56 -9.95
N LEU A 91 34.27 32.35 -9.20
CA LEU A 91 33.64 31.06 -9.07
C LEU A 91 32.76 30.67 -10.28
N ILE A 92 32.29 31.60 -11.11
CA ILE A 92 31.46 31.35 -12.28
C ILE A 92 32.11 30.33 -13.25
N PRO A 93 33.35 30.52 -13.73
CA PRO A 93 33.98 29.58 -14.65
C PRO A 93 34.24 28.23 -13.98
N LEU A 94 34.60 28.19 -12.70
CA LEU A 94 34.78 26.93 -11.94
C LEU A 94 33.46 26.16 -11.80
N TYR A 95 32.39 26.83 -11.47
CA TYR A 95 31.05 26.28 -11.43
C TYR A 95 30.63 25.71 -12.80
N GLY A 96 30.85 26.48 -13.87
CA GLY A 96 30.55 26.07 -15.24
C GLY A 96 31.35 24.85 -15.69
N ALA A 97 32.64 24.80 -15.38
CA ALA A 97 33.50 23.64 -15.69
C ALA A 97 33.06 22.37 -14.95
N VAL A 98 32.73 22.48 -13.66
CA VAL A 98 32.22 21.34 -12.87
C VAL A 98 30.83 20.92 -13.35
N ALA A 99 29.95 21.85 -13.69
CA ALA A 99 28.63 21.56 -14.24
C ALA A 99 28.73 20.79 -15.57
N LYS A 100 29.63 21.22 -16.48
CA LYS A 100 29.89 20.55 -17.75
C LYS A 100 30.47 19.14 -17.54
N ARG A 101 31.41 18.98 -16.60
CA ARG A 101 31.96 17.68 -16.23
C ARG A 101 30.88 16.76 -15.68
N LEU A 102 30.02 17.22 -14.78
CA LEU A 102 28.91 16.47 -14.20
C LEU A 102 27.94 16.01 -15.29
N ALA A 103 27.55 16.89 -16.21
CA ALA A 103 26.70 16.54 -17.34
C ALA A 103 27.32 15.44 -18.23
N GLY A 104 28.63 15.54 -18.51
CA GLY A 104 29.35 14.51 -19.25
C GLY A 104 29.39 13.15 -18.53
N LEU A 105 29.63 13.13 -17.21
CA LEU A 105 29.56 11.91 -16.40
C LEU A 105 28.16 11.32 -16.38
N GLN A 106 27.13 12.14 -16.24
CA GLN A 106 25.73 11.67 -16.28
C GLN A 106 25.36 11.06 -17.63
N ALA A 107 25.81 11.65 -18.73
CA ALA A 107 25.61 11.08 -20.07
C ALA A 107 26.30 9.71 -20.22
N GLN A 108 27.54 9.56 -19.71
CA GLN A 108 28.26 8.28 -19.73
C GLN A 108 27.56 7.23 -18.86
N ILE A 109 27.09 7.60 -17.68
CA ILE A 109 26.32 6.72 -16.79
C ILE A 109 25.06 6.25 -17.51
N ALA A 110 24.29 7.16 -18.12
CA ALA A 110 23.07 6.81 -18.85
C ALA A 110 23.34 5.83 -19.99
N ALA A 111 24.32 6.08 -20.83
CA ALA A 111 24.70 5.21 -21.95
C ALA A 111 25.15 3.82 -21.48
N LYS A 112 25.95 3.75 -20.41
CA LYS A 112 26.41 2.46 -19.84
C LYS A 112 25.27 1.72 -19.15
N THR A 113 24.35 2.42 -18.46
CA THR A 113 23.17 1.82 -17.86
C THR A 113 22.24 1.24 -18.92
N GLU A 114 22.04 1.94 -20.04
CA GLU A 114 21.29 1.40 -21.18
C GLU A 114 21.93 0.12 -21.74
N THR A 115 23.27 0.11 -21.86
CA THR A 115 23.99 -1.10 -22.28
C THR A 115 23.80 -2.24 -21.27
N ALA A 116 23.83 -1.96 -19.97
CA ALA A 116 23.59 -2.96 -18.93
C ALA A 116 22.15 -3.50 -18.98
N TRP A 117 21.14 -2.67 -19.24
CA TRP A 117 19.77 -3.10 -19.50
C TRP A 117 19.68 -4.07 -20.68
N LYS A 118 20.35 -3.76 -21.80
CA LYS A 118 20.41 -4.65 -22.97
C LYS A 118 21.08 -5.98 -22.65
N GLN A 119 22.16 -5.98 -21.84
CA GLN A 119 22.80 -7.23 -21.38
C GLN A 119 21.86 -8.09 -20.54
N MET A 120 21.04 -7.49 -19.69
CA MET A 120 20.14 -8.19 -18.77
C MET A 120 18.77 -8.53 -19.40
N GLU A 121 18.45 -7.99 -20.57
CA GLU A 121 17.16 -8.21 -21.24
C GLU A 121 16.81 -9.70 -21.43
N PRO A 122 17.72 -10.61 -21.85
CA PRO A 122 17.40 -12.04 -21.99
C PRO A 122 16.94 -12.68 -20.68
N LEU A 123 17.51 -12.27 -19.53
CA LEU A 123 17.09 -12.75 -18.22
C LEU A 123 15.77 -12.10 -17.80
N ASN A 124 15.63 -10.79 -17.97
CA ASN A 124 14.43 -10.04 -17.60
C ASN A 124 13.19 -10.56 -18.35
N ARG A 125 13.33 -11.05 -19.58
CA ARG A 125 12.25 -11.65 -20.37
C ARG A 125 11.80 -13.04 -19.86
N LEU A 126 12.60 -13.71 -19.04
CA LEU A 126 12.27 -15.03 -18.51
C LEU A 126 11.42 -15.00 -17.25
N TYR A 127 11.26 -13.84 -16.62
CA TYR A 127 10.37 -13.72 -15.47
C TYR A 127 8.92 -13.75 -15.96
N THR A 128 8.14 -14.61 -15.33
CA THR A 128 6.72 -14.81 -15.61
C THR A 128 5.91 -14.66 -14.33
N TRP A 129 4.62 -14.42 -14.44
CA TRP A 129 3.72 -14.23 -13.30
C TRP A 129 3.68 -15.41 -12.32
N ASP A 130 3.97 -16.60 -12.81
CA ASP A 130 3.89 -17.85 -12.06
C ASP A 130 5.20 -18.27 -11.37
N VAL A 131 6.31 -17.56 -11.57
CA VAL A 131 7.62 -17.93 -11.00
C VAL A 131 7.58 -18.01 -9.47
N THR A 132 7.04 -17.00 -8.81
CA THR A 132 6.92 -16.95 -7.35
C THR A 132 5.94 -18.00 -6.83
N VAL A 133 4.80 -18.14 -7.50
CA VAL A 133 3.74 -19.10 -7.17
C VAL A 133 4.27 -20.53 -7.24
N LYS A 134 4.95 -20.90 -8.32
CA LYS A 134 5.57 -22.23 -8.47
C LYS A 134 6.63 -22.56 -7.43
N LEU A 135 7.34 -21.54 -6.92
CA LEU A 135 8.28 -21.75 -5.81
C LEU A 135 7.59 -22.12 -4.51
N ILE A 136 6.43 -21.55 -4.23
CA ILE A 136 5.61 -21.92 -3.06
C ILE A 136 5.02 -23.31 -3.26
N GLU A 137 4.41 -23.61 -4.40
CA GLU A 137 3.84 -24.93 -4.71
C GLU A 137 4.87 -26.05 -4.56
N ALA A 138 6.11 -25.80 -4.99
CA ALA A 138 7.21 -26.74 -4.80
C ALA A 138 7.63 -26.93 -3.33
N THR A 139 7.21 -26.05 -2.43
CA THR A 139 7.59 -26.08 -1.01
C THR A 139 6.45 -26.60 -0.12
N VAL A 140 5.21 -26.22 -0.41
CA VAL A 140 4.02 -26.60 0.37
C VAL A 140 3.27 -27.70 -0.36
N PRO A 141 3.24 -28.92 0.18
CA PRO A 141 2.53 -30.02 -0.47
C PRO A 141 1.04 -29.74 -0.62
N ARG A 142 0.49 -30.13 -1.77
CA ARG A 142 -0.95 -30.02 -2.07
C ARG A 142 -1.49 -28.59 -2.07
N LEU A 143 -0.64 -27.61 -2.22
CA LEU A 143 -0.99 -26.25 -2.53
C LEU A 143 -0.90 -26.07 -4.05
N ALA A 144 -1.96 -25.57 -4.65
CA ALA A 144 -2.00 -25.23 -6.08
C ALA A 144 -2.65 -23.85 -6.24
N PHE A 145 -2.06 -23.03 -7.10
CA PHE A 145 -2.62 -21.71 -7.43
C PHE A 145 -3.28 -21.75 -8.80
N ASP A 146 -4.38 -21.06 -8.94
CA ASP A 146 -5.00 -20.86 -10.23
C ASP A 146 -4.17 -19.89 -11.09
N PRO A 147 -4.15 -20.04 -12.41
CA PRO A 147 -3.49 -19.07 -13.30
C PRO A 147 -4.06 -17.65 -13.12
N TYR A 148 -5.36 -17.55 -12.92
CA TYR A 148 -6.11 -16.35 -12.54
C TYR A 148 -7.40 -16.75 -11.84
N PHE A 149 -8.06 -15.82 -11.16
CA PHE A 149 -9.30 -16.10 -10.43
C PHE A 149 -10.48 -16.23 -11.39
N THR A 150 -10.91 -17.45 -11.65
CA THR A 150 -11.98 -17.76 -12.61
C THR A 150 -13.37 -17.49 -12.04
N ALA A 151 -14.34 -17.25 -12.92
CA ALA A 151 -15.74 -17.11 -12.55
C ALA A 151 -16.30 -18.39 -11.91
N ASP A 152 -15.76 -19.55 -12.30
CA ASP A 152 -16.17 -20.84 -11.77
C ASP A 152 -15.65 -21.08 -10.35
N ARG A 153 -14.41 -20.64 -10.05
CA ARG A 153 -13.87 -20.65 -8.68
C ARG A 153 -14.71 -19.77 -7.75
N LEU A 154 -15.07 -18.58 -8.22
CA LEU A 154 -15.96 -17.69 -7.49
C LEU A 154 -17.35 -18.30 -7.29
N ALA A 155 -17.96 -18.86 -8.33
CA ALA A 155 -19.25 -19.53 -8.24
C ALA A 155 -19.24 -20.75 -7.28
N SER A 156 -18.11 -21.44 -7.16
CA SER A 156 -17.92 -22.49 -6.17
C SER A 156 -17.92 -21.97 -4.74
N LEU A 157 -17.21 -20.85 -4.49
CA LEU A 157 -17.23 -20.19 -3.18
C LEU A 157 -18.65 -19.77 -2.79
N HIS A 158 -19.43 -19.23 -3.72
CA HIS A 158 -20.83 -18.88 -3.48
C HIS A 158 -21.69 -20.10 -3.19
N ARG A 159 -21.77 -21.04 -4.13
CA ARG A 159 -22.76 -22.14 -4.08
C ARG A 159 -22.44 -23.19 -3.02
N LYS A 160 -21.16 -23.57 -2.86
CA LYS A 160 -20.75 -24.64 -1.95
C LYS A 160 -20.43 -24.15 -0.54
N PHE A 161 -19.90 -22.94 -0.41
CA PHE A 161 -19.43 -22.43 0.86
C PHE A 161 -20.24 -21.23 1.38
N GLY A 162 -21.08 -20.59 0.54
CA GLY A 162 -21.94 -19.49 0.95
C GLY A 162 -21.21 -18.15 1.05
N TRP A 163 -20.15 -17.95 0.24
CA TRP A 163 -19.53 -16.64 0.11
C TRP A 163 -20.54 -15.63 -0.45
N ASP A 164 -20.63 -14.47 0.14
CA ASP A 164 -21.54 -13.41 -0.28
C ASP A 164 -20.78 -12.27 -0.98
N ASP A 165 -21.23 -11.90 -2.20
CA ASP A 165 -20.67 -10.81 -2.98
C ASP A 165 -20.90 -9.43 -2.36
N SER A 166 -21.81 -9.30 -1.38
CA SER A 166 -22.00 -8.04 -0.64
C SER A 166 -20.71 -7.55 0.03
N PHE A 167 -19.77 -8.47 0.30
CA PHE A 167 -18.43 -8.10 0.74
C PHE A 167 -17.77 -7.07 -0.18
N ASN A 168 -18.01 -7.15 -1.50
CA ASN A 168 -17.40 -6.28 -2.49
C ASN A 168 -18.14 -4.94 -2.70
N ASP A 169 -19.28 -4.73 -2.01
CA ASP A 169 -19.99 -3.46 -2.05
C ASP A 169 -19.12 -2.34 -1.47
N GLY A 170 -18.99 -1.25 -2.21
CA GLY A 170 -18.14 -0.13 -1.81
C GLY A 170 -16.62 -0.36 -1.90
N LYS A 171 -16.17 -1.53 -2.39
CA LYS A 171 -14.75 -1.89 -2.53
C LYS A 171 -14.36 -2.07 -4.00
N SER A 172 -13.07 -1.94 -4.29
CA SER A 172 -12.48 -2.19 -5.60
C SER A 172 -11.31 -3.16 -5.45
N ILE A 173 -11.32 -4.26 -6.19
CA ILE A 173 -10.27 -5.26 -6.14
C ILE A 173 -9.04 -4.76 -6.90
N ILE A 174 -7.90 -4.67 -6.22
CA ILE A 174 -6.60 -4.30 -6.80
C ILE A 174 -5.86 -5.55 -7.29
N PHE A 175 -5.95 -6.65 -6.53
CA PHE A 175 -5.31 -7.92 -6.85
C PHE A 175 -6.07 -9.07 -6.22
N ALA A 176 -6.18 -10.19 -6.95
CA ALA A 176 -6.69 -11.44 -6.42
C ALA A 176 -5.81 -12.60 -6.89
N GLN A 177 -5.59 -13.58 -6.01
CA GLN A 177 -4.89 -14.81 -6.31
C GLN A 177 -5.66 -15.97 -5.68
N SER A 178 -6.32 -16.77 -6.51
CA SER A 178 -7.03 -17.95 -6.05
C SER A 178 -6.17 -19.22 -6.15
N GLY A 179 -6.64 -20.25 -5.48
CA GLY A 179 -6.00 -21.55 -5.49
C GLY A 179 -6.75 -22.53 -4.60
N GLU A 180 -6.10 -23.65 -4.32
CA GLU A 180 -6.59 -24.66 -3.40
C GLU A 180 -5.46 -25.23 -2.53
N ILE A 181 -5.79 -25.61 -1.33
CA ILE A 181 -4.91 -26.35 -0.44
C ILE A 181 -5.67 -27.56 0.12
N ASN A 182 -5.09 -28.75 -0.05
CA ASN A 182 -5.75 -30.02 0.25
C ASN A 182 -7.15 -30.15 -0.40
N GLY A 183 -7.35 -29.58 -1.60
CA GLY A 183 -8.61 -29.55 -2.31
C GLY A 183 -9.63 -28.51 -1.80
N ASN A 184 -9.30 -27.71 -0.81
CA ASN A 184 -10.18 -26.64 -0.33
C ASN A 184 -9.78 -25.30 -0.96
N PRO A 185 -10.74 -24.51 -1.48
CA PRO A 185 -10.44 -23.28 -2.19
C PRO A 185 -10.01 -22.15 -1.25
N PHE A 186 -9.07 -21.34 -1.72
CA PHE A 186 -8.70 -20.09 -1.07
C PHE A 186 -8.57 -18.95 -2.08
N VAL A 187 -8.66 -17.71 -1.58
CA VAL A 187 -8.39 -16.48 -2.35
C VAL A 187 -7.62 -15.51 -1.48
N PHE A 188 -6.44 -15.12 -1.92
CA PHE A 188 -5.80 -13.90 -1.44
C PHE A 188 -6.38 -12.72 -2.18
N GLY A 189 -6.90 -11.74 -1.46
CA GLY A 189 -7.45 -10.51 -2.00
C GLY A 189 -6.69 -9.29 -1.51
N HIS A 190 -6.50 -8.31 -2.40
CA HIS A 190 -6.08 -6.95 -2.09
C HIS A 190 -7.13 -6.01 -2.65
N TYR A 191 -7.71 -5.18 -1.83
CA TYR A 191 -8.80 -4.29 -2.22
C TYR A 191 -8.62 -2.88 -1.65
N LEU A 192 -9.19 -1.93 -2.36
CA LEU A 192 -9.41 -0.57 -1.91
C LEU A 192 -10.80 -0.47 -1.32
N ASP A 193 -10.89 0.02 -0.10
CA ASP A 193 -12.14 0.32 0.60
C ASP A 193 -12.34 1.83 0.72
N MET A 194 -13.58 2.29 0.75
CA MET A 194 -13.94 3.68 1.00
C MET A 194 -14.90 3.77 2.16
N ALA A 195 -14.52 4.53 3.15
CA ALA A 195 -15.34 4.84 4.30
C ALA A 195 -15.47 6.36 4.49
N TRP A 196 -16.55 6.81 5.13
CA TRP A 196 -16.67 8.19 5.55
C TRP A 196 -15.89 8.39 6.85
N GLY A 197 -14.90 9.27 6.81
CA GLY A 197 -14.20 9.80 7.96
C GLY A 197 -14.60 11.25 8.20
N GLU A 198 -13.86 11.91 9.09
CA GLU A 198 -14.05 13.30 9.44
C GLU A 198 -12.78 14.11 9.21
N LYS A 199 -12.94 15.35 8.75
CA LYS A 199 -11.86 16.32 8.60
C LYS A 199 -12.25 17.61 9.28
N THR A 200 -11.35 18.12 10.13
CA THR A 200 -11.50 19.44 10.74
C THR A 200 -10.86 20.48 9.83
N TYR A 201 -11.63 21.50 9.51
CA TYR A 201 -11.21 22.66 8.74
C TYR A 201 -11.11 23.85 9.69
N GLU A 202 -10.12 24.72 9.43
CA GLU A 202 -9.85 25.89 10.24
C GLU A 202 -10.07 27.16 9.42
N GLY A 203 -10.56 28.17 10.08
CA GLY A 203 -10.71 29.52 9.54
C GLY A 203 -10.21 30.56 10.52
N SER A 204 -9.85 31.73 10.01
CA SER A 204 -9.42 32.84 10.84
C SER A 204 -10.03 34.15 10.38
N LYS A 205 -10.16 35.09 11.30
CA LYS A 205 -10.60 36.44 11.03
C LYS A 205 -9.83 37.42 11.92
N GLU A 206 -9.19 38.39 11.30
CA GLU A 206 -8.56 39.47 12.02
C GLU A 206 -9.58 40.55 12.40
N ILE A 207 -9.58 40.92 13.67
CA ILE A 207 -10.39 42.01 14.21
C ILE A 207 -9.48 43.11 14.77
N SER A 208 -9.97 44.32 14.80
CA SER A 208 -9.26 45.42 15.46
C SER A 208 -10.24 46.37 16.13
N TRP A 209 -9.87 46.84 17.30
CA TRP A 209 -10.65 47.83 18.06
C TRP A 209 -9.73 48.85 18.67
N THR A 210 -10.31 49.92 19.24
CA THR A 210 -9.56 50.98 19.90
C THR A 210 -9.95 51.03 21.37
N GLU A 211 -8.97 50.92 22.25
CA GLU A 211 -9.13 51.09 23.70
C GLU A 211 -8.46 52.39 24.19
N TRP A 212 -8.97 52.87 25.30
CA TRP A 212 -8.34 53.95 26.02
C TRP A 212 -7.43 53.35 27.10
N GLU A 213 -6.14 53.58 26.98
CA GLU A 213 -5.14 53.14 27.94
C GLU A 213 -4.65 54.37 28.71
N GLU A 214 -4.53 54.26 30.02
CA GLU A 214 -4.01 55.34 30.88
C GLU A 214 -2.50 55.15 31.03
N ASP A 215 -1.73 56.16 30.62
CA ASP A 215 -0.28 56.18 30.72
C ASP A 215 0.15 56.32 32.20
N ALA A 216 1.40 56.01 32.53
CA ALA A 216 1.99 56.14 33.86
C ALA A 216 1.87 57.58 34.44
N ASP A 217 1.66 58.56 33.58
CA ASP A 217 1.47 59.98 33.91
C ASP A 217 -0.03 60.37 34.03
N GLY A 218 -0.98 59.40 33.99
CA GLY A 218 -2.42 59.63 34.09
C GLY A 218 -3.08 60.19 32.83
N LYS A 219 -2.38 60.19 31.66
CA LYS A 219 -2.92 60.66 30.39
C LYS A 219 -3.56 59.53 29.62
N ARG A 220 -4.80 59.69 29.20
CA ARG A 220 -5.52 58.75 28.38
C ARG A 220 -5.04 58.80 26.92
N ARG A 221 -4.52 57.65 26.42
CA ARG A 221 -4.08 57.47 25.05
C ARG A 221 -4.99 56.46 24.34
N ARG A 222 -5.34 56.72 23.09
CA ARG A 222 -6.02 55.77 22.22
C ARG A 222 -5.02 54.72 21.68
N VAL A 223 -5.19 53.46 22.02
CA VAL A 223 -4.37 52.35 21.54
C VAL A 223 -5.23 51.44 20.67
N ARG A 224 -4.74 51.14 19.47
CA ARG A 224 -5.39 50.19 18.57
C ARG A 224 -4.93 48.77 18.89
N ARG A 225 -5.86 47.88 19.20
CA ARG A 225 -5.61 46.48 19.47
C ARG A 225 -5.96 45.67 18.23
N TYR A 226 -5.27 44.55 18.04
CA TYR A 226 -5.52 43.56 16.97
C TYR A 226 -5.58 42.20 17.58
N GLU A 227 -6.48 41.38 17.07
CA GLU A 227 -6.61 39.99 17.47
C GLU A 227 -7.00 39.16 16.25
N THR A 228 -6.47 37.95 16.14
CA THR A 228 -6.89 36.98 15.13
C THR A 228 -7.76 35.92 15.82
N LEU A 229 -9.03 35.90 15.45
CA LEU A 229 -9.99 34.89 15.92
C LEU A 229 -9.85 33.65 15.05
N TYR A 230 -9.90 32.47 15.68
CA TYR A 230 -9.85 31.20 15.01
C TYR A 230 -11.14 30.43 15.26
N ALA A 231 -11.63 29.75 14.24
CA ALA A 231 -12.76 28.86 14.33
C ALA A 231 -12.49 27.57 13.57
N HIS A 232 -13.18 26.51 13.90
CA HIS A 232 -13.03 25.24 13.21
C HIS A 232 -14.38 24.53 13.07
N VAL A 233 -14.55 23.80 11.96
CA VAL A 233 -15.70 22.93 11.71
C VAL A 233 -15.23 21.56 11.32
N THR A 234 -15.91 20.52 11.78
CA THR A 234 -15.64 19.13 11.39
C THR A 234 -16.69 18.68 10.39
N LYS A 235 -16.25 18.16 9.24
CA LYS A 235 -17.09 17.75 8.12
C LYS A 235 -16.72 16.36 7.64
N PRO A 236 -17.66 15.59 7.07
CA PRO A 236 -17.38 14.29 6.52
C PRO A 236 -16.46 14.39 5.30
N MET A 237 -15.50 13.43 5.22
CA MET A 237 -14.56 13.30 4.12
C MET A 237 -14.45 11.82 3.72
N PRO A 238 -14.43 11.47 2.41
CA PRO A 238 -14.17 10.09 1.99
C PRO A 238 -12.70 9.73 2.28
N VAL A 239 -12.51 8.64 3.03
CA VAL A 239 -11.21 8.07 3.38
C VAL A 239 -11.07 6.75 2.65
N TYR A 240 -9.90 6.53 2.04
CA TYR A 240 -9.59 5.33 1.28
C TYR A 240 -8.48 4.56 1.97
N ASP A 241 -8.69 3.26 2.15
CA ASP A 241 -7.72 2.35 2.75
C ASP A 241 -7.54 1.10 1.89
N GLU A 242 -6.32 0.61 1.82
CA GLU A 242 -5.98 -0.61 1.11
C GLU A 242 -5.76 -1.74 2.09
N GLN A 243 -6.51 -2.82 1.94
CA GLN A 243 -6.45 -3.97 2.84
C GLN A 243 -6.27 -5.28 2.07
N LYS A 244 -5.65 -6.24 2.73
CA LYS A 244 -5.47 -7.59 2.21
C LYS A 244 -6.10 -8.61 3.13
N LEU A 245 -6.63 -9.66 2.51
CA LEU A 245 -7.30 -10.74 3.21
C LEU A 245 -7.02 -12.09 2.57
N LEU A 246 -7.31 -13.13 3.32
CA LEU A 246 -7.39 -14.51 2.85
C LEU A 246 -8.80 -15.02 3.10
N ILE A 247 -9.47 -15.47 2.03
CA ILE A 247 -10.74 -16.20 2.09
C ILE A 247 -10.42 -17.70 1.94
N TYR A 248 -11.09 -18.54 2.72
CA TYR A 248 -10.93 -19.99 2.67
C TYR A 248 -12.27 -20.68 2.86
N GLY A 249 -12.63 -21.52 1.90
CA GLY A 249 -13.83 -22.34 1.94
C GLY A 249 -13.53 -23.73 2.53
N ASN A 250 -14.30 -24.15 3.56
CA ASN A 250 -14.16 -25.48 4.16
C ASN A 250 -15.47 -25.94 4.80
N ASP A 251 -15.80 -27.23 4.67
CA ASP A 251 -17.05 -27.81 5.18
C ASP A 251 -17.01 -28.22 6.67
N ALA A 252 -15.85 -28.12 7.33
CA ALA A 252 -15.75 -28.45 8.75
C ALA A 252 -16.48 -27.41 9.60
N ALA A 253 -17.26 -27.90 10.58
CA ALA A 253 -18.09 -27.07 11.45
C ALA A 253 -19.00 -26.11 10.66
N PRO A 254 -19.96 -26.66 9.87
CA PRO A 254 -20.73 -25.88 8.88
C PRO A 254 -21.76 -24.91 9.48
N ASN A 255 -22.10 -25.06 10.76
CA ASN A 255 -23.06 -24.20 11.46
C ASN A 255 -22.36 -23.16 12.35
N LEU A 256 -21.06 -23.32 12.59
CA LEU A 256 -20.28 -22.48 13.50
C LEU A 256 -19.93 -21.12 12.87
N SER A 257 -20.24 -20.05 13.61
CA SER A 257 -19.71 -18.72 13.34
C SER A 257 -19.01 -18.18 14.60
N PHE A 258 -17.91 -17.49 14.38
CA PHE A 258 -17.19 -16.77 15.42
C PHE A 258 -16.27 -15.71 14.80
N SER A 259 -15.87 -14.73 15.63
CA SER A 259 -14.78 -13.83 15.30
C SER A 259 -13.73 -13.80 16.42
N ARG A 260 -12.48 -13.71 16.03
CA ARG A 260 -11.37 -13.47 16.96
C ARG A 260 -10.50 -12.33 16.45
N GLN A 261 -10.02 -11.53 17.37
CA GLN A 261 -9.08 -10.44 17.15
C GLN A 261 -7.74 -10.74 17.83
N PRO A 262 -6.62 -10.16 17.40
CA PRO A 262 -5.34 -10.29 18.07
C PRO A 262 -5.45 -10.01 19.57
N SER A 263 -4.87 -10.90 20.39
CA SER A 263 -4.97 -10.79 21.85
C SER A 263 -4.18 -9.62 22.43
N GLY A 264 -3.19 -9.10 21.69
CA GLY A 264 -2.25 -8.10 22.17
C GLY A 264 -1.31 -8.61 23.26
N LEU A 265 -1.17 -9.94 23.41
CA LEU A 265 -0.27 -10.58 24.37
C LEU A 265 1.10 -10.89 23.78
N THR A 266 1.24 -10.86 22.46
CA THR A 266 2.47 -11.16 21.73
C THR A 266 3.62 -10.25 22.17
N GLY A 267 4.81 -10.84 22.36
CA GLY A 267 6.02 -10.13 22.79
C GLY A 267 6.04 -9.69 24.26
N LYS A 268 4.98 -10.01 25.03
CA LYS A 268 4.84 -9.64 26.44
C LYS A 268 4.86 -10.86 27.37
N ASP A 269 5.26 -12.02 26.85
CA ASP A 269 5.37 -13.27 27.62
C ASP A 269 6.64 -13.25 28.46
N GLY A 270 6.51 -13.03 29.76
CA GLY A 270 7.61 -13.08 30.69
C GLY A 270 7.64 -11.95 31.73
N GLY A 271 6.80 -10.93 31.59
CA GLY A 271 6.70 -9.86 32.60
C GLY A 271 5.53 -10.06 33.56
N LEU A 272 5.68 -9.54 34.78
CA LEU A 272 4.62 -9.54 35.82
C LEU A 272 3.28 -8.99 35.29
N TRP A 273 3.35 -7.97 34.44
CA TRP A 273 2.18 -7.35 33.79
C TRP A 273 1.48 -8.26 32.78
N SER A 274 2.20 -9.16 32.10
CA SER A 274 1.59 -10.13 31.19
C SER A 274 0.79 -11.18 31.96
N ALA A 275 1.36 -11.66 33.11
CA ALA A 275 0.69 -12.61 33.99
C ALA A 275 -0.59 -12.01 34.60
N ILE A 276 -0.55 -10.75 35.04
CA ILE A 276 -1.73 -10.03 35.58
C ILE A 276 -2.79 -9.87 34.48
N ARG A 277 -2.42 -9.49 33.26
CA ARG A 277 -3.32 -9.29 32.15
C ARG A 277 -3.98 -10.60 31.70
N LYS A 278 -3.22 -11.70 31.62
CA LYS A 278 -3.72 -13.06 31.37
C LYS A 278 -4.74 -13.47 32.42
N LYS A 279 -4.40 -13.28 33.71
CA LYS A 279 -5.28 -13.62 34.85
C LYS A 279 -6.57 -12.79 34.83
N TRP A 280 -6.48 -11.49 34.55
CA TRP A 280 -7.62 -10.61 34.50
C TRP A 280 -8.54 -10.94 33.29
N ARG A 281 -7.97 -11.26 32.12
CA ARG A 281 -8.71 -11.71 30.95
C ARG A 281 -9.43 -13.03 31.19
N LEU A 282 -8.77 -13.99 31.80
CA LEU A 282 -9.35 -15.27 32.18
C LEU A 282 -10.49 -15.08 33.21
N SER A 283 -10.33 -14.19 34.19
CA SER A 283 -11.38 -13.86 35.15
C SER A 283 -12.63 -13.27 34.46
N ARG A 284 -12.45 -12.38 33.50
CA ARG A 284 -13.56 -11.83 32.68
C ARG A 284 -14.24 -12.90 31.83
N LEU A 285 -13.47 -13.80 31.22
CA LEU A 285 -14.02 -14.92 30.44
C LEU A 285 -14.84 -15.88 31.34
N LYS A 286 -14.36 -16.18 32.55
CA LYS A 286 -15.10 -16.98 33.53
C LYS A 286 -16.37 -16.30 34.00
N ALA A 287 -16.33 -14.99 34.22
CA ALA A 287 -17.51 -14.21 34.60
C ALA A 287 -18.55 -14.21 33.45
N TYR A 288 -18.11 -13.98 32.21
CA TYR A 288 -18.97 -14.02 31.03
C TYR A 288 -19.63 -15.40 30.81
N SER A 289 -18.86 -16.49 30.96
CA SER A 289 -19.39 -17.87 30.86
C SER A 289 -20.38 -18.25 31.96
N ARG A 290 -20.42 -17.50 33.08
CA ARG A 290 -21.35 -17.75 34.21
C ARG A 290 -22.60 -16.88 34.15
N ASN A 291 -22.60 -15.81 33.40
CA ASN A 291 -23.79 -14.94 33.22
C ASN A 291 -24.75 -15.61 32.24
N LEU A 292 -25.81 -16.18 32.78
CA LEU A 292 -26.86 -16.87 32.04
C LEU A 292 -27.88 -15.93 31.39
N ASP A 293 -27.76 -14.62 31.59
CA ASP A 293 -28.65 -13.61 31.05
C ASP A 293 -28.37 -13.24 29.58
N ASP A 294 -27.23 -13.63 29.03
CA ASP A 294 -26.94 -13.49 27.60
C ASP A 294 -27.34 -14.78 26.85
N ASP A 295 -28.07 -14.66 25.77
CA ASP A 295 -28.44 -15.73 24.81
C ASP A 295 -27.19 -16.43 24.19
N SER A 296 -25.99 -16.23 24.71
CA SER A 296 -24.75 -16.81 24.23
C SER A 296 -24.60 -18.24 24.76
N ASN A 297 -24.49 -19.21 23.87
CA ASN A 297 -24.14 -20.61 24.19
C ASN A 297 -22.64 -20.77 24.58
N PHE A 298 -21.98 -19.69 24.97
CA PHE A 298 -20.54 -19.70 25.28
C PHE A 298 -20.25 -20.51 26.56
N THR A 299 -19.44 -21.56 26.41
CA THR A 299 -18.95 -22.37 27.51
C THR A 299 -17.43 -22.43 27.47
N LEU A 300 -16.78 -22.05 28.58
CA LEU A 300 -15.32 -22.03 28.67
C LEU A 300 -14.72 -23.42 28.45
N MET A 301 -13.71 -23.53 27.59
CA MET A 301 -12.97 -24.79 27.40
C MET A 301 -12.01 -25.04 28.59
N GLY A 302 -11.64 -26.31 28.80
CA GLY A 302 -10.70 -26.69 29.84
C GLY A 302 -9.31 -26.10 29.67
N ASN A 303 -8.88 -25.84 28.43
CA ASN A 303 -7.63 -25.15 28.15
C ASN A 303 -7.79 -23.63 28.28
N HIS A 304 -7.63 -23.14 29.48
CA HIS A 304 -7.77 -21.71 29.80
C HIS A 304 -6.74 -20.82 29.11
N GLU A 305 -5.57 -21.36 28.77
CA GLU A 305 -4.56 -20.60 28.03
C GLU A 305 -5.00 -20.34 26.61
N PHE A 306 -5.52 -21.37 25.92
CA PHE A 306 -6.07 -21.21 24.57
C PHE A 306 -7.21 -20.19 24.56
N GLU A 307 -8.17 -20.27 25.48
CA GLU A 307 -9.28 -19.32 25.58
C GLU A 307 -8.79 -17.87 25.80
N THR A 308 -7.73 -17.71 26.57
CA THR A 308 -7.16 -16.38 26.86
C THR A 308 -6.51 -15.76 25.61
N TRP A 309 -5.82 -16.58 24.81
CA TRP A 309 -5.14 -16.12 23.60
C TRP A 309 -6.08 -16.03 22.40
N PHE A 310 -6.88 -17.05 22.16
CA PHE A 310 -7.75 -17.11 20.97
C PHE A 310 -8.96 -16.18 21.09
N HIS A 311 -9.60 -16.15 22.24
CA HIS A 311 -10.60 -15.16 22.66
C HIS A 311 -11.81 -14.98 21.72
N ALA A 312 -12.35 -16.04 21.17
CA ALA A 312 -13.58 -16.04 20.38
C ALA A 312 -14.80 -16.19 21.31
N LYS A 313 -15.41 -15.07 21.71
CA LYS A 313 -16.54 -15.02 22.65
C LYS A 313 -17.91 -15.10 22.00
N ASP A 314 -18.00 -14.66 20.75
CA ASP A 314 -19.19 -14.57 19.93
C ASP A 314 -19.51 -15.88 19.16
N ARG A 315 -18.88 -17.00 19.56
CA ARG A 315 -19.16 -18.29 18.96
C ARG A 315 -20.58 -18.74 19.24
N ASP A 316 -21.29 -19.09 18.18
CA ASP A 316 -22.72 -19.45 18.21
C ASP A 316 -22.99 -20.94 18.35
N HIS A 317 -21.99 -21.81 18.07
CA HIS A 317 -22.15 -23.27 18.10
C HIS A 317 -21.02 -23.97 18.85
N GLU A 318 -21.19 -24.13 20.17
CA GLU A 318 -20.15 -24.61 21.10
C GLU A 318 -19.66 -26.03 20.78
N VAL A 319 -20.55 -26.94 20.35
CA VAL A 319 -20.19 -28.32 20.02
C VAL A 319 -19.26 -28.34 18.80
N GLU A 320 -19.59 -27.62 17.76
CA GLU A 320 -18.75 -27.54 16.56
C GLU A 320 -17.45 -26.79 16.81
N PHE A 321 -17.46 -25.79 17.71
CA PHE A 321 -16.23 -25.11 18.13
C PHE A 321 -15.26 -26.07 18.81
N ARG A 322 -15.72 -26.92 19.71
CA ARG A 322 -14.90 -27.94 20.36
C ARG A 322 -14.42 -29.03 19.40
N LEU A 323 -15.27 -29.39 18.43
CA LEU A 323 -14.89 -30.32 17.38
C LEU A 323 -13.77 -29.74 16.50
N LEU A 324 -13.85 -28.46 16.15
CA LEU A 324 -12.86 -27.77 15.33
C LEU A 324 -11.55 -27.56 16.08
N PHE A 325 -11.63 -27.09 17.33
CA PHE A 325 -10.49 -26.84 18.19
C PHE A 325 -10.22 -28.00 19.16
N THR A 326 -9.83 -29.15 18.59
CA THR A 326 -9.33 -30.29 19.37
C THR A 326 -8.09 -29.90 20.20
N PRO A 327 -7.67 -30.70 21.20
CA PRO A 327 -6.45 -30.40 21.97
C PRO A 327 -5.21 -30.17 21.09
N VAL A 328 -5.09 -30.91 19.98
CA VAL A 328 -4.00 -30.71 19.01
C VAL A 328 -4.12 -29.36 18.30
N ALA A 329 -5.31 -29.00 17.82
CA ALA A 329 -5.56 -27.70 17.20
C ALA A 329 -5.25 -26.55 18.15
N GLN A 330 -5.67 -26.66 19.42
CA GLN A 330 -5.38 -25.66 20.45
C GLN A 330 -3.88 -25.50 20.70
N ALA A 331 -3.14 -26.59 20.80
CA ALA A 331 -1.69 -26.57 20.98
C ALA A 331 -0.96 -25.93 19.79
N GLN A 332 -1.32 -26.32 18.57
CA GLN A 332 -0.76 -25.76 17.34
C GLN A 332 -1.06 -24.28 17.21
N MET A 333 -2.29 -23.86 17.49
CA MET A 333 -2.72 -22.47 17.43
C MET A 333 -1.99 -21.62 18.48
N LEU A 334 -1.82 -22.12 19.72
CA LEU A 334 -1.04 -21.45 20.76
C LEU A 334 0.43 -21.28 20.35
N ASN A 335 1.03 -22.33 19.79
CA ASN A 335 2.40 -22.25 19.28
C ASN A 335 2.53 -21.17 18.20
N LEU A 336 1.59 -21.15 17.25
CA LEU A 336 1.55 -20.11 16.20
C LEU A 336 1.44 -18.70 16.78
N MET A 337 0.49 -18.48 17.72
CA MET A 337 0.26 -17.15 18.30
C MET A 337 1.43 -16.66 19.18
N LYS A 338 2.23 -17.58 19.74
CA LYS A 338 3.39 -17.25 20.57
C LYS A 338 4.69 -17.09 19.79
N ASP A 339 4.77 -17.67 18.58
CA ASP A 339 6.00 -17.64 17.77
C ASP A 339 6.22 -16.29 17.12
N THR A 340 7.08 -15.48 17.72
CA THR A 340 7.55 -14.20 17.17
C THR A 340 8.94 -14.29 16.54
N THR A 341 9.57 -15.46 16.57
CA THR A 341 10.94 -15.67 16.09
C THR A 341 10.93 -16.05 14.59
N VAL A 342 10.14 -17.06 14.23
CA VAL A 342 9.99 -17.53 12.86
C VAL A 342 8.71 -16.94 12.26
N GLY A 343 7.60 -17.02 12.97
CA GLY A 343 6.30 -16.47 12.61
C GLY A 343 6.15 -14.98 12.96
N TYR A 344 4.91 -14.55 12.90
CA TYR A 344 4.50 -13.17 13.21
C TYR A 344 3.76 -13.07 14.56
N GLY A 345 3.60 -14.20 15.25
CA GLY A 345 2.85 -14.25 16.49
C GLY A 345 1.35 -14.05 16.30
N ASP A 346 0.74 -13.40 17.25
CA ASP A 346 -0.70 -13.17 17.30
C ASP A 346 -1.07 -11.85 16.59
N ASP A 347 -0.88 -11.78 15.28
CA ASP A 347 -1.12 -10.59 14.46
C ASP A 347 -2.36 -10.69 13.55
N PHE A 348 -3.14 -11.75 13.66
CA PHE A 348 -4.25 -12.05 12.75
C PHE A 348 -5.64 -11.95 13.39
N THR A 349 -6.60 -11.50 12.60
CA THR A 349 -8.04 -11.63 12.83
C THR A 349 -8.55 -12.85 12.10
N PHE A 350 -9.41 -13.65 12.73
CA PHE A 350 -10.01 -14.82 12.13
C PHE A 350 -11.52 -14.77 12.30
N ILE A 351 -12.23 -14.65 11.20
CA ILE A 351 -13.70 -14.63 11.13
C ILE A 351 -14.14 -15.91 10.43
N LYS A 352 -14.96 -16.68 11.10
CA LYS A 352 -15.64 -17.83 10.53
C LYS A 352 -17.13 -17.53 10.43
N GLN A 353 -17.68 -17.69 9.24
CA GLN A 353 -19.13 -17.65 8.98
C GLN A 353 -19.52 -18.96 8.31
N LYS A 354 -20.00 -19.89 9.12
CA LYS A 354 -20.37 -21.23 8.64
C LYS A 354 -19.20 -21.91 7.90
N LYS A 355 -19.27 -22.08 6.60
CA LYS A 355 -18.26 -22.75 5.78
C LYS A 355 -17.19 -21.81 5.21
N VAL A 356 -17.35 -20.49 5.38
CA VAL A 356 -16.38 -19.48 4.92
C VAL A 356 -15.53 -19.02 6.09
N ASN A 357 -14.24 -18.93 5.86
CA ASN A 357 -13.28 -18.38 6.79
C ASN A 357 -12.58 -17.17 6.14
N VAL A 358 -12.51 -16.08 6.86
CA VAL A 358 -11.83 -14.85 6.41
C VAL A 358 -10.76 -14.49 7.42
N LEU A 359 -9.53 -14.31 6.93
CA LEU A 359 -8.40 -13.92 7.75
C LEU A 359 -7.83 -12.59 7.27
N PHE A 360 -7.56 -11.74 8.24
CA PHE A 360 -6.78 -10.54 8.06
C PHE A 360 -5.55 -10.64 8.96
N SER A 361 -4.39 -10.23 8.48
CA SER A 361 -3.20 -10.16 9.33
C SER A 361 -2.36 -8.93 9.01
N GLN A 362 -1.67 -8.39 10.01
CA GLN A 362 -0.84 -7.21 9.83
C GLN A 362 0.31 -7.50 8.85
N HIS A 363 0.92 -8.69 8.94
CA HIS A 363 1.99 -9.08 8.03
C HIS A 363 1.50 -9.24 6.60
N LEU A 364 0.30 -9.82 6.37
CA LEU A 364 -0.29 -9.93 5.04
C LEU A 364 -0.63 -8.54 4.48
N ASN A 365 -1.16 -7.65 5.32
CA ASN A 365 -1.48 -6.29 4.90
C ASN A 365 -0.23 -5.51 4.47
N ALA A 366 0.89 -5.70 5.18
CA ALA A 366 2.19 -5.11 4.83
C ALA A 366 2.90 -5.84 3.67
N ALA A 367 2.50 -7.07 3.33
CA ALA A 367 3.14 -7.87 2.30
C ALA A 367 2.86 -7.36 0.88
N THR A 368 3.78 -7.60 -0.02
CA THR A 368 3.55 -7.46 -1.46
C THR A 368 3.07 -8.80 -2.01
N ILE A 369 1.76 -8.95 -2.23
CA ILE A 369 1.17 -10.20 -2.77
C ILE A 369 1.12 -10.22 -4.30
N ASP A 370 1.29 -9.08 -4.95
CA ASP A 370 1.34 -8.97 -6.41
C ASP A 370 2.69 -9.48 -6.93
N THR A 371 2.66 -10.50 -7.78
CA THR A 371 3.81 -11.18 -8.37
C THR A 371 4.18 -10.66 -9.76
N ASP A 372 3.92 -9.37 -10.04
CA ASP A 372 4.27 -8.75 -11.33
C ASP A 372 5.75 -9.00 -11.67
N PRO A 373 6.03 -9.68 -12.80
CA PRO A 373 7.39 -10.02 -13.19
C PRO A 373 8.28 -8.80 -13.44
N SER A 374 7.71 -7.64 -13.76
CA SER A 374 8.47 -6.38 -13.94
C SER A 374 9.25 -5.97 -12.69
N ARG A 375 8.80 -6.39 -11.51
CA ARG A 375 9.49 -6.14 -10.23
C ARG A 375 10.89 -6.76 -10.16
N PHE A 376 11.11 -7.86 -10.89
CA PHE A 376 12.39 -8.55 -10.94
C PHE A 376 13.34 -8.00 -11.99
N HIS A 377 12.86 -7.11 -12.89
CA HIS A 377 13.67 -6.51 -13.91
C HIS A 377 14.76 -5.62 -13.31
N ASN A 378 15.99 -5.87 -13.68
CA ASN A 378 17.12 -5.06 -13.22
C ASN A 378 18.24 -5.09 -14.27
N TRP A 379 19.05 -4.04 -14.30
CA TRP A 379 20.23 -3.93 -15.13
C TRP A 379 21.50 -4.44 -14.45
N ASP A 380 21.48 -4.62 -13.12
CA ASP A 380 22.57 -5.15 -12.29
C ASP A 380 22.23 -6.59 -11.90
N TYR A 381 23.01 -7.54 -12.35
CA TYR A 381 22.82 -8.97 -12.10
C TYR A 381 22.81 -9.33 -10.61
N ASP A 382 23.74 -8.77 -9.84
CA ASP A 382 23.85 -9.10 -8.41
C ASP A 382 22.69 -8.48 -7.61
N ALA A 383 22.26 -7.28 -7.98
CA ALA A 383 21.06 -6.66 -7.42
C ALA A 383 19.79 -7.43 -7.79
N ALA A 384 19.66 -7.89 -9.04
CA ALA A 384 18.56 -8.76 -9.48
C ALA A 384 18.51 -10.06 -8.67
N PHE A 385 19.66 -10.72 -8.48
CA PHE A 385 19.77 -11.94 -7.68
C PHE A 385 19.33 -11.70 -6.23
N ALA A 386 19.88 -10.68 -5.60
CA ALA A 386 19.57 -10.36 -4.20
C ALA A 386 18.08 -10.06 -4.00
N PHE A 387 17.52 -9.21 -4.87
CA PHE A 387 16.09 -8.85 -4.82
C PHE A 387 15.20 -10.08 -5.08
N PHE A 388 15.47 -10.87 -6.10
CA PHE A 388 14.68 -12.07 -6.42
C PHE A 388 14.63 -13.04 -5.24
N VAL A 389 15.78 -13.32 -4.63
CA VAL A 389 15.86 -14.23 -3.47
C VAL A 389 15.10 -13.65 -2.28
N GLN A 390 15.37 -12.40 -1.94
CA GLN A 390 14.71 -11.73 -0.79
C GLN A 390 13.20 -11.64 -0.97
N PHE A 391 12.73 -11.26 -2.16
CA PHE A 391 11.31 -11.16 -2.46
C PHE A 391 10.61 -12.51 -2.30
N ASN A 392 11.15 -13.57 -2.92
CA ASN A 392 10.52 -14.89 -2.87
C ASN A 392 10.57 -15.52 -1.47
N GLU A 393 11.65 -15.32 -0.70
CA GLU A 393 11.74 -15.76 0.69
C GLU A 393 10.72 -15.02 1.57
N ARG A 394 10.55 -13.71 1.36
CA ARG A 394 9.56 -12.91 2.08
C ARG A 394 8.13 -13.28 1.68
N TYR A 395 7.84 -13.37 0.38
CA TYR A 395 6.54 -13.76 -0.13
C TYR A 395 6.12 -15.15 0.40
N PHE A 396 7.05 -16.11 0.39
CA PHE A 396 6.79 -17.42 0.98
C PHE A 396 6.41 -17.32 2.45
N LYS A 397 7.18 -16.58 3.24
CA LYS A 397 6.91 -16.39 4.66
C LYS A 397 5.54 -15.76 4.89
N ASP A 398 5.24 -14.66 4.18
CA ASP A 398 4.00 -13.92 4.35
C ASP A 398 2.78 -14.76 3.94
N ALA A 399 2.83 -15.45 2.80
CA ALA A 399 1.75 -16.32 2.33
C ALA A 399 1.55 -17.56 3.22
N TYR A 400 2.65 -18.21 3.65
CA TYR A 400 2.57 -19.36 4.53
C TYR A 400 1.94 -19.01 5.88
N PHE A 401 2.39 -17.92 6.51
CA PHE A 401 1.85 -17.52 7.81
C PHE A 401 0.44 -16.91 7.71
N ALA A 402 0.02 -16.43 6.55
CA ALA A 402 -1.39 -16.10 6.32
C ALA A 402 -2.29 -17.36 6.31
N LEU A 403 -1.78 -18.48 5.76
CA LEU A 403 -2.46 -19.79 5.78
C LEU A 403 -2.30 -20.53 7.11
N ALA A 404 -1.28 -20.23 7.91
CA ALA A 404 -0.92 -20.99 9.10
C ALA A 404 -2.05 -21.14 10.14
N PRO A 405 -2.91 -20.13 10.42
CA PRO A 405 -4.05 -20.32 11.31
C PRO A 405 -5.03 -21.40 10.85
N LEU A 406 -5.23 -21.54 9.53
CA LEU A 406 -6.05 -22.59 8.95
C LEU A 406 -5.35 -23.93 9.05
N LEU A 407 -4.06 -23.97 8.73
CA LEU A 407 -3.24 -25.19 8.78
C LEU A 407 -2.99 -25.69 10.21
N ALA A 408 -3.16 -24.85 11.23
CA ALA A 408 -3.12 -25.25 12.63
C ALA A 408 -4.34 -26.10 13.05
N ILE A 409 -5.38 -26.19 12.23
CA ILE A 409 -6.61 -26.92 12.52
C ILE A 409 -6.61 -28.24 11.73
N PRO A 410 -6.45 -29.41 12.38
CA PRO A 410 -6.35 -30.69 11.68
C PRO A 410 -7.55 -31.03 10.80
N LEU A 411 -8.76 -30.64 11.21
CA LEU A 411 -9.97 -30.82 10.41
C LEU A 411 -9.92 -30.07 9.05
N TYR A 412 -9.26 -28.92 9.00
CA TYR A 412 -9.07 -28.16 7.76
C TYR A 412 -8.02 -28.77 6.83
N GLN A 413 -7.17 -29.66 7.36
CA GLN A 413 -6.16 -30.35 6.58
C GLN A 413 -6.68 -31.67 5.97
N GLN A 414 -7.93 -32.06 6.26
CA GLN A 414 -8.52 -33.22 5.63
C GLN A 414 -8.61 -33.02 4.13
N MET A 415 -8.06 -34.00 3.40
CA MET A 415 -8.02 -33.97 1.96
C MET A 415 -9.43 -34.19 1.41
N ARG A 416 -9.87 -33.25 0.56
CA ARG A 416 -11.06 -33.44 -0.28
C ARG A 416 -10.62 -33.83 -1.68
N PRO A 417 -11.25 -34.83 -2.32
CA PRO A 417 -11.00 -35.11 -3.73
C PRO A 417 -11.34 -33.88 -4.56
N HIS A 418 -10.42 -33.49 -5.43
CA HIS A 418 -10.61 -32.37 -6.37
C HIS A 418 -11.92 -32.51 -7.15
N GLU A 419 -12.26 -33.73 -7.56
CA GLU A 419 -13.49 -34.05 -8.28
C GLU A 419 -14.77 -33.71 -7.49
N ASP A 420 -14.79 -33.86 -6.16
CA ASP A 420 -15.98 -33.58 -5.35
C ASP A 420 -16.26 -32.08 -5.24
N ILE A 421 -15.20 -31.26 -5.28
CA ILE A 421 -15.33 -29.81 -5.17
C ILE A 421 -15.61 -29.18 -6.53
N TRP A 422 -15.03 -29.74 -7.60
CA TRP A 422 -14.99 -29.13 -8.93
C TRP A 422 -15.86 -29.82 -9.98
N LYS A 423 -16.56 -30.90 -9.64
CA LYS A 423 -17.34 -31.76 -10.57
C LYS A 423 -18.29 -30.98 -11.49
N ASP A 424 -18.81 -29.82 -11.02
CA ASP A 424 -19.74 -29.00 -11.77
C ASP A 424 -19.12 -27.69 -12.31
N VAL A 425 -17.82 -27.51 -12.13
CA VAL A 425 -17.14 -26.21 -12.29
C VAL A 425 -16.04 -26.27 -13.34
N LEU A 426 -15.55 -27.47 -13.70
CA LEU A 426 -14.51 -27.63 -14.71
C LEU A 426 -15.05 -27.38 -16.13
N GLY A 427 -14.54 -26.38 -16.81
CA GLY A 427 -14.78 -26.18 -18.24
C GLY A 427 -15.02 -24.74 -18.70
N ARG A 428 -15.08 -23.75 -17.84
CA ARG A 428 -15.23 -22.34 -18.21
C ARG A 428 -14.00 -21.54 -17.82
N GLU A 429 -13.21 -21.18 -18.79
CA GLU A 429 -11.98 -20.38 -18.62
C GLU A 429 -12.25 -18.87 -18.39
N ALA A 430 -13.49 -18.46 -18.11
CA ALA A 430 -13.83 -17.05 -17.96
C ALA A 430 -13.29 -16.47 -16.64
N SER A 431 -12.64 -15.32 -16.72
CA SER A 431 -12.19 -14.58 -15.55
C SER A 431 -13.37 -14.03 -14.73
N SER A 432 -13.19 -13.97 -13.41
CA SER A 432 -14.17 -13.40 -12.47
C SER A 432 -14.18 -11.88 -12.54
N PHE A 433 -15.23 -11.26 -11.99
CA PHE A 433 -15.27 -9.80 -11.90
C PHE A 433 -14.16 -9.25 -10.98
N TRP A 434 -13.63 -10.03 -10.05
CA TRP A 434 -12.46 -9.68 -9.26
C TRP A 434 -11.21 -9.44 -10.15
N GLU A 435 -10.99 -10.30 -11.14
CA GLU A 435 -9.91 -10.09 -12.12
C GLU A 435 -10.18 -8.89 -13.02
N HIS A 436 -11.45 -8.63 -13.37
CA HIS A 436 -11.80 -7.46 -14.19
C HIS A 436 -11.50 -6.15 -13.43
N GLU A 437 -11.89 -6.06 -12.16
CA GLU A 437 -11.57 -4.90 -11.31
C GLU A 437 -10.05 -4.77 -11.12
N ALA A 438 -9.35 -5.88 -10.87
CA ALA A 438 -7.91 -5.89 -10.71
C ALA A 438 -7.17 -5.45 -12.00
N LEU A 439 -7.66 -5.83 -13.17
CA LEU A 439 -7.12 -5.36 -14.46
C LEU A 439 -7.40 -3.87 -14.68
N ALA A 440 -8.59 -3.40 -14.34
CA ALA A 440 -8.91 -1.97 -14.44
C ALA A 440 -8.01 -1.14 -13.52
N ASN A 441 -7.79 -1.57 -12.27
CA ASN A 441 -6.84 -0.93 -11.35
C ASN A 441 -5.39 -1.02 -11.85
N TYR A 442 -5.00 -2.11 -12.52
CA TYR A 442 -3.68 -2.26 -13.11
C TYR A 442 -3.43 -1.29 -14.28
N HIS A 443 -4.46 -0.94 -15.05
CA HIS A 443 -4.39 0.14 -16.05
C HIS A 443 -4.25 1.52 -15.41
N GLY A 444 -4.68 1.69 -14.19
CA GLY A 444 -4.71 2.95 -13.45
C GLY A 444 -6.15 3.48 -13.28
N GLU A 445 -6.54 3.74 -12.03
CA GLU A 445 -7.88 4.22 -11.69
C GLU A 445 -8.22 5.59 -12.32
N ASP A 446 -7.20 6.45 -12.50
CA ASP A 446 -7.28 7.78 -13.12
C ASP A 446 -7.83 7.75 -14.55
N LYS A 447 -7.56 6.68 -15.29
CA LYS A 447 -8.04 6.53 -16.69
C LYS A 447 -9.55 6.32 -16.78
N PHE A 448 -10.14 5.78 -15.74
CA PHE A 448 -11.58 5.54 -15.62
C PHE A 448 -12.29 6.64 -14.83
N ALA A 449 -11.58 7.39 -14.02
CA ALA A 449 -12.12 8.43 -13.15
C ALA A 449 -12.89 9.50 -13.94
N HIS A 450 -13.89 10.10 -13.29
CA HIS A 450 -14.58 11.27 -13.84
C HIS A 450 -13.64 12.48 -13.86
N PRO A 451 -13.61 13.32 -14.92
CA PRO A 451 -12.66 14.45 -15.01
C PRO A 451 -12.70 15.43 -13.84
N SER A 452 -13.85 15.58 -13.19
CA SER A 452 -14.00 16.43 -12.00
C SER A 452 -13.72 15.71 -10.67
N CYS A 453 -13.33 14.43 -10.70
CA CYS A 453 -13.02 13.68 -9.49
C CYS A 453 -11.72 14.20 -8.86
N ILE A 454 -11.77 14.49 -7.53
CA ILE A 454 -10.60 14.93 -6.76
C ILE A 454 -10.13 13.88 -5.75
N THR A 455 -10.82 12.75 -5.66
CA THR A 455 -10.53 11.65 -4.75
C THR A 455 -10.04 10.43 -5.53
N ARG A 456 -9.65 9.36 -4.83
CA ARG A 456 -9.56 8.04 -5.43
C ARG A 456 -10.93 7.57 -5.92
N SER A 457 -10.94 6.56 -6.78
CA SER A 457 -12.17 6.01 -7.36
C SER A 457 -12.30 4.52 -7.06
N ILE A 458 -13.47 4.12 -6.62
CA ILE A 458 -13.86 2.70 -6.51
C ILE A 458 -14.29 2.23 -7.89
N LEU A 459 -13.59 1.26 -8.46
CA LEU A 459 -13.88 0.69 -9.77
C LEU A 459 -14.79 -0.52 -9.62
N LYS A 460 -15.92 -0.51 -10.30
CA LYS A 460 -16.86 -1.64 -10.40
C LYS A 460 -16.97 -2.10 -11.84
N THR A 461 -17.03 -3.40 -12.05
CA THR A 461 -17.01 -3.96 -13.39
C THR A 461 -18.24 -4.81 -13.68
N ARG A 462 -18.67 -4.81 -14.95
CA ARG A 462 -19.75 -5.64 -15.45
C ARG A 462 -19.47 -6.08 -16.87
N VAL A 463 -19.63 -7.37 -17.15
CA VAL A 463 -19.54 -7.90 -18.51
C VAL A 463 -20.72 -7.37 -19.32
N VAL A 464 -20.40 -6.72 -20.45
CA VAL A 464 -21.40 -6.18 -21.39
C VAL A 464 -21.62 -7.17 -22.54
N ARG A 465 -20.53 -7.75 -23.06
CA ARG A 465 -20.56 -8.62 -24.24
C ARG A 465 -19.43 -9.63 -24.17
N ARG A 466 -19.69 -10.84 -24.68
CA ARG A 466 -18.67 -11.88 -24.90
C ARG A 466 -18.83 -12.43 -26.32
N GLU A 467 -17.78 -12.31 -27.12
CA GLU A 467 -17.75 -12.80 -28.51
C GLU A 467 -16.35 -13.21 -28.92
N GLY A 468 -16.23 -14.35 -29.61
CA GLY A 468 -14.98 -14.78 -30.26
C GLY A 468 -13.78 -14.98 -29.33
N GLY A 469 -13.99 -15.15 -28.02
CA GLY A 469 -12.91 -15.25 -27.03
C GLY A 469 -12.48 -13.89 -26.45
N GLU A 470 -13.16 -12.81 -26.82
CA GLU A 470 -12.99 -11.48 -26.24
C GLU A 470 -14.23 -11.10 -25.42
N SER A 471 -14.00 -10.36 -24.34
CA SER A 471 -15.04 -9.82 -23.47
C SER A 471 -14.94 -8.30 -23.42
N THR A 472 -16.09 -7.63 -23.58
CA THR A 472 -16.19 -6.19 -23.30
C THR A 472 -16.73 -6.00 -21.89
N ILE A 473 -15.98 -5.28 -21.08
CA ILE A 473 -16.26 -5.02 -19.68
C ILE A 473 -16.54 -3.53 -19.50
N ALA A 474 -17.73 -3.19 -19.00
CA ALA A 474 -18.01 -1.83 -18.54
C ALA A 474 -17.34 -1.65 -17.17
N VAL A 475 -16.47 -0.66 -17.06
CA VAL A 475 -15.81 -0.23 -15.83
C VAL A 475 -16.44 1.09 -15.39
N THR A 476 -17.09 1.08 -14.24
CA THR A 476 -17.68 2.28 -13.62
C THR A 476 -16.81 2.73 -12.46
N ALA A 477 -16.25 3.92 -12.58
CA ALA A 477 -15.50 4.58 -11.53
C ALA A 477 -16.42 5.46 -10.69
N HIS A 478 -16.43 5.22 -9.38
CA HIS A 478 -17.16 5.99 -8.38
C HIS A 478 -16.18 6.80 -7.55
N GLY A 479 -16.30 8.11 -7.56
CA GLY A 479 -15.46 9.01 -6.78
C GLY A 479 -16.23 10.27 -6.39
N TYR A 480 -15.53 11.30 -5.94
CA TYR A 480 -16.15 12.53 -5.46
C TYR A 480 -15.49 13.76 -6.08
N ARG A 481 -16.29 14.75 -6.43
CA ARG A 481 -15.84 16.11 -6.75
C ARG A 481 -15.91 16.98 -5.49
N GLY A 482 -15.00 17.93 -5.37
CA GLY A 482 -15.02 18.93 -4.32
C GLY A 482 -15.85 20.17 -4.72
N VAL A 483 -16.65 20.64 -3.81
CA VAL A 483 -17.34 21.93 -3.92
C VAL A 483 -16.95 22.75 -2.69
N GLU A 484 -16.38 23.91 -2.92
CA GLU A 484 -16.01 24.83 -1.84
C GLU A 484 -17.27 25.39 -1.17
N ARG A 485 -17.29 25.36 0.15
CA ARG A 485 -18.32 25.91 1.02
C ARG A 485 -17.66 26.75 2.10
N VAL A 486 -18.44 27.64 2.69
CA VAL A 486 -18.02 28.44 3.84
C VAL A 486 -19.09 28.38 4.91
N ASP A 487 -18.71 27.87 6.06
CA ASP A 487 -19.53 27.96 7.27
C ASP A 487 -19.02 29.13 8.13
N TYR A 488 -19.89 29.64 8.99
CA TYR A 488 -19.59 30.75 9.87
C TYR A 488 -19.78 30.33 11.32
N GLU A 489 -18.71 30.35 12.09
CA GLU A 489 -18.73 30.07 13.52
C GLU A 489 -18.64 31.37 14.33
N GLU A 490 -19.42 31.46 15.41
CA GLU A 490 -19.41 32.63 16.28
C GLU A 490 -18.31 32.49 17.34
N VAL A 491 -17.36 33.41 17.32
CA VAL A 491 -16.22 33.47 18.26
C VAL A 491 -16.27 34.81 19.00
N TYR A 492 -16.11 34.75 20.33
CA TYR A 492 -16.06 35.93 21.17
C TYR A 492 -14.68 36.57 21.09
N GLY A 493 -14.63 37.85 20.71
CA GLY A 493 -13.39 38.60 20.56
C GLY A 493 -13.03 39.45 21.79
N GLY A 494 -11.76 39.85 21.87
CA GLY A 494 -11.24 40.75 22.93
C GLY A 494 -11.89 42.12 22.95
N ASP A 495 -12.62 42.51 21.91
CA ASP A 495 -13.44 43.72 21.87
C ASP A 495 -14.79 43.56 22.59
N GLY A 496 -15.05 42.40 23.21
CA GLY A 496 -16.29 42.12 23.93
C GLY A 496 -17.50 41.81 23.05
N LYS A 497 -17.26 41.42 21.77
CA LYS A 497 -18.35 41.09 20.81
C LYS A 497 -18.18 39.72 20.20
N TRP A 498 -19.30 39.17 19.76
CA TRP A 498 -19.31 37.95 18.95
C TRP A 498 -19.03 38.29 17.48
N HIS A 499 -18.09 37.56 16.89
CA HIS A 499 -17.70 37.70 15.49
C HIS A 499 -17.96 36.43 14.73
N LYS A 500 -18.53 36.55 13.55
CA LYS A 500 -18.64 35.44 12.60
C LYS A 500 -17.31 35.25 11.90
N VAL A 501 -16.65 34.12 12.19
CA VAL A 501 -15.39 33.70 11.59
C VAL A 501 -15.69 32.76 10.44
N PRO A 502 -15.30 33.07 9.20
CA PRO A 502 -15.53 32.19 8.06
C PRO A 502 -14.58 30.99 8.11
N VAL A 503 -15.13 29.79 7.97
CA VAL A 503 -14.35 28.55 7.88
C VAL A 503 -14.62 27.92 6.51
N PRO A 504 -13.70 28.02 5.55
CA PRO A 504 -13.83 27.37 4.27
C PRO A 504 -13.64 25.85 4.39
N TRP A 505 -14.50 25.08 3.75
CA TRP A 505 -14.43 23.64 3.74
C TRP A 505 -14.83 23.06 2.39
N ILE A 506 -14.55 21.78 2.14
CA ILE A 506 -14.87 21.09 0.90
C ILE A 506 -16.01 20.11 1.14
N GLU A 507 -17.12 20.31 0.42
CA GLU A 507 -18.20 19.34 0.33
C GLU A 507 -17.89 18.32 -0.76
N TYR A 508 -17.95 17.03 -0.43
CA TYR A 508 -17.68 15.93 -1.36
C TYR A 508 -18.98 15.43 -1.98
N LEU A 509 -19.16 15.72 -3.26
CA LEU A 509 -20.34 15.28 -4.02
C LEU A 509 -19.99 14.09 -4.92
N PRO A 510 -20.80 13.01 -4.96
CA PRO A 510 -20.49 11.82 -5.73
C PRO A 510 -20.49 12.11 -7.22
N VAL A 511 -19.50 11.56 -7.92
CA VAL A 511 -19.40 11.56 -9.39
C VAL A 511 -19.10 10.15 -9.87
N ARG A 512 -19.57 9.82 -11.08
CA ARG A 512 -19.32 8.53 -11.70
C ARG A 512 -19.03 8.69 -13.18
N ARG A 513 -18.20 7.80 -13.72
CA ARG A 513 -17.96 7.65 -15.15
C ARG A 513 -17.92 6.18 -15.49
N THR A 514 -18.51 5.79 -16.61
CA THR A 514 -18.42 4.44 -17.16
C THR A 514 -17.63 4.46 -18.46
N SER A 515 -16.64 3.59 -18.56
CA SER A 515 -15.82 3.40 -19.75
C SER A 515 -15.72 1.90 -20.06
N ASN A 516 -15.36 1.54 -21.27
CA ASN A 516 -15.24 0.14 -21.65
C ASN A 516 -13.77 -0.30 -21.68
N MET A 517 -13.52 -1.50 -21.18
CA MET A 517 -12.27 -2.23 -21.28
C MET A 517 -12.56 -3.54 -22.01
N CYS A 518 -11.73 -3.90 -22.98
CA CYS A 518 -11.80 -5.20 -23.64
C CYS A 518 -10.73 -6.12 -23.05
N LEU A 519 -11.04 -7.40 -22.94
CA LEU A 519 -10.11 -8.41 -22.46
C LEU A 519 -10.23 -9.72 -23.24
N SER A 520 -9.12 -10.47 -23.28
CA SER A 520 -9.05 -11.81 -23.85
C SER A 520 -8.27 -12.72 -22.90
N GLU A 521 -8.91 -13.80 -22.45
CA GLU A 521 -8.30 -14.82 -21.60
C GLU A 521 -7.34 -15.75 -22.39
N ARG A 522 -7.36 -15.68 -23.72
CA ARG A 522 -6.49 -16.47 -24.63
C ARG A 522 -5.34 -15.64 -25.20
N GLY A 523 -5.11 -14.46 -24.67
CA GLY A 523 -4.02 -13.58 -25.11
C GLY A 523 -2.64 -14.20 -24.84
N THR A 524 -1.68 -13.91 -25.73
CA THR A 524 -0.27 -14.25 -25.52
C THR A 524 0.56 -12.97 -25.32
N PRO A 525 1.75 -13.04 -24.71
CA PRO A 525 2.64 -11.88 -24.60
C PRO A 525 2.97 -11.23 -25.94
N SER A 526 2.99 -12.02 -27.03
CA SER A 526 3.22 -11.50 -28.39
C SER A 526 2.04 -10.64 -28.90
N ASP A 527 0.83 -10.91 -28.44
CA ASP A 527 -0.35 -10.13 -28.85
C ASP A 527 -0.34 -8.73 -28.23
N LEU A 528 0.28 -8.56 -27.05
CA LEU A 528 0.51 -7.26 -26.45
C LEU A 528 1.25 -6.29 -27.41
N PHE A 529 2.30 -6.78 -28.06
CA PHE A 529 3.07 -5.98 -29.01
C PHE A 529 2.27 -5.65 -30.28
N LYS A 530 1.47 -6.59 -30.78
CA LYS A 530 0.60 -6.38 -31.92
C LYS A 530 -0.46 -5.30 -31.63
N HIS A 531 -1.10 -5.39 -30.45
CA HIS A 531 -2.10 -4.41 -30.04
C HIS A 531 -1.51 -3.01 -29.79
N ARG A 532 -0.32 -2.93 -29.18
CA ARG A 532 0.39 -1.65 -29.00
C ARG A 532 0.79 -1.02 -30.34
N ALA A 533 1.22 -1.83 -31.31
CA ALA A 533 1.62 -1.34 -32.63
C ALA A 533 0.43 -0.93 -33.51
N ALA A 534 -0.70 -1.64 -33.43
CA ALA A 534 -1.82 -1.48 -34.35
C ALA A 534 -2.76 -0.30 -34.02
N ALA A 535 -2.78 0.23 -32.78
CA ALA A 535 -3.89 1.11 -32.38
C ALA A 535 -3.55 2.27 -31.43
N SER A 536 -2.31 2.59 -31.11
CA SER A 536 -2.01 3.53 -30.00
C SER A 536 -2.85 3.27 -28.70
N ARG A 537 -3.36 2.06 -28.54
CA ARG A 537 -4.21 1.66 -27.43
C ARG A 537 -3.34 1.28 -26.24
N GLU A 538 -3.67 1.78 -25.07
CA GLU A 538 -3.08 1.30 -23.84
C GLU A 538 -3.52 -0.14 -23.60
N SER A 539 -2.54 -1.05 -23.59
CA SER A 539 -2.76 -2.48 -23.41
C SER A 539 -1.89 -3.00 -22.27
N ALA A 540 -2.41 -3.98 -21.52
CA ALA A 540 -1.72 -4.68 -20.48
C ALA A 540 -1.90 -6.20 -20.64
N PHE A 541 -0.88 -6.95 -20.27
CA PHE A 541 -0.92 -8.40 -20.21
C PHE A 541 -0.60 -8.85 -18.78
N ARG A 542 -1.56 -9.50 -18.16
CA ARG A 542 -1.45 -9.94 -16.77
C ARG A 542 -2.00 -11.34 -16.63
N ARG A 543 -1.17 -12.26 -16.15
CA ARG A 543 -1.61 -13.62 -15.77
C ARG A 543 -2.43 -14.32 -16.88
N SER A 544 -1.92 -14.31 -18.11
CA SER A 544 -2.57 -14.88 -19.31
C SER A 544 -3.79 -14.10 -19.84
N ILE A 545 -4.16 -12.98 -19.23
CA ILE A 545 -5.23 -12.11 -19.72
C ILE A 545 -4.62 -10.89 -20.40
N LEU A 546 -4.97 -10.69 -21.65
CA LEU A 546 -4.70 -9.46 -22.39
C LEU A 546 -5.86 -8.50 -22.21
N SER A 547 -5.57 -7.27 -21.80
CA SER A 547 -6.59 -6.22 -21.69
C SER A 547 -6.16 -4.94 -22.40
N TYR A 548 -7.12 -4.19 -22.93
CA TYR A 548 -6.90 -2.90 -23.57
C TYR A 548 -8.10 -1.97 -23.37
N LEU A 549 -7.80 -0.68 -23.28
CA LEU A 549 -8.84 0.34 -23.17
C LEU A 549 -9.53 0.50 -24.52
N ALA A 550 -10.86 0.43 -24.54
CA ALA A 550 -11.62 0.75 -25.74
C ALA A 550 -11.49 2.27 -25.99
N THR A 551 -11.11 2.64 -27.21
CA THR A 551 -11.20 4.05 -27.63
C THR A 551 -12.65 4.47 -27.59
N THR A 552 -12.98 5.46 -26.77
CA THR A 552 -14.31 6.10 -26.75
C THR A 552 -14.59 6.80 -28.07
#